data_20881979dbe946356dfaef15ccc31f56
#
_entry.id   20881979dbe946356dfaef15ccc31f56
#
_cell.length_a   1.000
_cell.length_b   1.000
_cell.length_c   1.000
_cell.angle_alpha   90.00
_cell.angle_beta   90.00
_cell.angle_gamma   90.00
#
_symmetry.space_group_name_H-M   'P 1'
#
loop_
_entity.id
_entity.type
_entity.pdbx_description
1 polymer ?
#
loop_
_entity_poly.entity_id
_entity_poly.type
_entity_poly.pdbx_seq_one_letter_code
_entity_poly.pdbx_strand_id
1 'polypeptide(L)'
;MNHKSVKMKRSLYVPLVLFAGIIVLQFLPFVRADSVQSDPAKPLAGVPEEINAILEKSCFDCHSSQSNLSWYDKIVPLDYFVNGHIAKGRAALDFSKWDSLEIPARNNLLYYSLNKILEGEMPLKSYSYIHGDNKPTENDIAILKRYLTERTPRKAFDPALDLDSNENLNSPKAVEKIIVAANANGIEYIPEYKDWKLISFSDRFDNATMRLIYANDIAVKAIEENRVKPWPDGAIFAKAAWKSRSNADGTLSTGEFFQVEFMIKDAQKFKNSLGWGWARWRGKDLKPYGGKAILTTECTHCHKPLQESDYVFTRPFLLKNLN
;
A
#
# COMPACT_ATOMS: atom_id res chain seq x y z
N MET A 1 68.03 -12.08 11.97
CA MET A 1 67.12 -12.90 12.81
C MET A 1 65.95 -12.05 13.30
N ASN A 2 64.72 -12.55 13.17
CA ASN A 2 63.49 -12.11 13.87
C ASN A 2 62.71 -10.84 13.43
N HIS A 3 62.48 -10.67 12.11
CA HIS A 3 61.40 -9.71 11.71
C HIS A 3 60.03 -10.36 11.39
N LYS A 4 59.95 -11.70 11.28
CA LYS A 4 58.71 -12.43 10.95
C LYS A 4 57.76 -12.65 12.17
N SER A 5 58.32 -12.70 13.40
CA SER A 5 57.55 -12.98 14.62
C SER A 5 56.66 -11.79 15.04
N VAL A 6 57.08 -10.55 14.79
CA VAL A 6 56.37 -9.34 15.22
C VAL A 6 55.14 -9.05 14.33
N LYS A 7 55.23 -9.34 13.00
CA LYS A 7 54.10 -9.15 12.09
C LYS A 7 52.94 -10.13 12.34
N MET A 8 53.24 -11.35 12.70
CA MET A 8 52.20 -12.37 12.98
C MET A 8 51.44 -12.08 14.25
N LYS A 9 52.08 -11.52 15.27
CA LYS A 9 51.43 -11.10 16.51
C LYS A 9 50.50 -9.90 16.31
N ARG A 10 50.87 -8.92 15.49
CA ARG A 10 50.02 -7.74 15.19
C ARG A 10 48.75 -8.12 14.43
N SER A 11 48.81 -9.10 13.54
CA SER A 11 47.64 -9.61 12.79
C SER A 11 46.58 -10.29 13.68
N LEU A 12 46.95 -10.84 14.81
CA LEU A 12 46.01 -11.48 15.76
C LEU A 12 45.38 -10.49 16.72
N TYR A 13 46.02 -9.36 17.03
CA TYR A 13 45.48 -8.36 17.97
C TYR A 13 44.32 -7.56 17.39
N VAL A 14 44.33 -7.31 16.07
CA VAL A 14 43.24 -6.54 15.43
C VAL A 14 41.86 -7.24 15.57
N PRO A 15 41.72 -8.52 15.18
CA PRO A 15 40.44 -9.22 15.36
C PRO A 15 40.07 -9.38 16.85
N LEU A 16 41.03 -9.54 17.76
CA LEU A 16 40.76 -9.65 19.19
C LEU A 16 40.24 -8.33 19.78
N VAL A 17 40.80 -7.19 19.37
CA VAL A 17 40.36 -5.87 19.79
C VAL A 17 38.96 -5.56 19.24
N LEU A 18 38.70 -5.92 17.98
CA LEU A 18 37.38 -5.77 17.37
C LEU A 18 36.33 -6.63 18.09
N PHE A 19 36.69 -7.88 18.40
CA PHE A 19 35.81 -8.79 19.17
C PHE A 19 35.53 -8.27 20.58
N ALA A 20 36.56 -7.81 21.30
CA ALA A 20 36.40 -7.19 22.62
C ALA A 20 35.54 -5.92 22.54
N GLY A 21 35.71 -5.11 21.49
CA GLY A 21 34.87 -3.93 21.23
C GLY A 21 33.42 -4.28 21.04
N ILE A 22 33.11 -5.32 20.27
CA ILE A 22 31.72 -5.81 20.08
C ILE A 22 31.15 -6.29 21.41
N ILE A 23 31.91 -7.00 22.26
CA ILE A 23 31.46 -7.41 23.60
C ILE A 23 31.13 -6.20 24.47
N VAL A 24 32.00 -5.19 24.48
CA VAL A 24 31.76 -3.97 25.26
C VAL A 24 30.50 -3.25 24.80
N LEU A 25 30.25 -3.18 23.48
CA LEU A 25 29.04 -2.59 22.93
C LEU A 25 27.76 -3.25 23.44
N GLN A 26 27.78 -4.56 23.80
CA GLN A 26 26.61 -5.25 24.33
C GLN A 26 26.13 -4.70 25.68
N PHE A 27 27.00 -4.02 26.43
CA PHE A 27 26.72 -3.51 27.78
C PHE A 27 26.40 -2.01 27.80
N LEU A 28 26.44 -1.34 26.65
CA LEU A 28 26.15 0.10 26.56
C LEU A 28 24.65 0.33 26.38
N PRO A 29 23.94 0.88 27.40
CA PRO A 29 22.47 0.99 27.37
C PRO A 29 21.94 1.92 26.26
N PHE A 30 22.74 2.89 25.82
CA PHE A 30 22.36 3.83 24.75
C PHE A 30 22.49 3.25 23.33
N VAL A 31 23.09 2.07 23.18
CA VAL A 31 23.25 1.39 21.89
C VAL A 31 22.13 0.37 21.65
N ARG A 32 21.44 -0.05 22.72
CA ARG A 32 20.28 -0.96 22.59
C ARG A 32 19.07 -0.18 22.10
N ALA A 33 18.54 -0.56 20.96
CA ALA A 33 17.19 -0.16 20.59
C ALA A 33 16.20 -0.76 21.63
N ASP A 34 15.12 -0.01 21.93
CA ASP A 34 14.07 -0.51 22.81
C ASP A 34 13.65 -1.90 22.33
N SER A 35 13.78 -2.89 23.23
CA SER A 35 13.46 -4.27 22.90
C SER A 35 12.00 -4.36 22.46
N VAL A 36 11.80 -4.75 21.20
CA VAL A 36 10.47 -5.00 20.69
C VAL A 36 9.89 -6.18 21.46
N GLN A 37 8.93 -5.90 22.32
CA GLN A 37 8.25 -6.94 23.09
C GLN A 37 7.55 -7.89 22.11
N SER A 38 7.83 -9.18 22.21
CA SER A 38 7.16 -10.21 21.43
C SER A 38 5.99 -10.78 22.23
N ASP A 39 4.78 -10.59 21.73
CA ASP A 39 3.60 -11.26 22.25
C ASP A 39 3.47 -12.67 21.67
N PRO A 40 2.75 -13.59 22.33
CA PRO A 40 2.43 -14.89 21.74
C PRO A 40 1.72 -14.75 20.40
N ALA A 41 2.00 -15.65 19.47
CA ALA A 41 1.34 -15.67 18.18
C ALA A 41 -0.18 -15.80 18.35
N LYS A 42 -0.93 -14.82 17.82
CA LYS A 42 -2.38 -14.81 17.81
C LYS A 42 -2.87 -14.71 16.38
N PRO A 43 -3.68 -15.68 15.90
CA PRO A 43 -4.26 -15.63 14.57
C PRO A 43 -5.08 -14.35 14.37
N LEU A 44 -5.02 -13.79 13.18
CA LEU A 44 -5.82 -12.63 12.81
C LEU A 44 -7.30 -13.01 12.70
N ALA A 45 -8.17 -12.28 13.38
CA ALA A 45 -9.59 -12.54 13.38
C ALA A 45 -10.20 -12.42 11.97
N GLY A 46 -10.99 -13.44 11.58
CA GLY A 46 -11.66 -13.50 10.28
C GLY A 46 -10.73 -13.80 9.09
N VAL A 47 -9.53 -14.28 9.37
CA VAL A 47 -8.55 -14.72 8.36
C VAL A 47 -8.39 -16.24 8.47
N PRO A 48 -8.46 -17.00 7.36
CA PRO A 48 -8.24 -18.46 7.37
C PRO A 48 -6.87 -18.84 7.92
N GLU A 49 -6.77 -20.03 8.51
CA GLU A 49 -5.53 -20.57 9.09
C GLU A 49 -4.39 -20.60 8.08
N GLU A 50 -4.66 -21.04 6.85
CA GLU A 50 -3.70 -21.09 5.74
C GLU A 50 -3.08 -19.70 5.47
N ILE A 51 -3.89 -18.65 5.48
CA ILE A 51 -3.42 -17.26 5.29
C ILE A 51 -2.65 -16.78 6.51
N ASN A 52 -3.15 -17.07 7.72
CA ASN A 52 -2.45 -16.73 8.95
C ASN A 52 -1.04 -17.34 8.99
N ALA A 53 -0.89 -18.60 8.61
CA ALA A 53 0.40 -19.28 8.56
C ALA A 53 1.39 -18.60 7.60
N ILE A 54 0.92 -18.14 6.43
CA ILE A 54 1.75 -17.40 5.47
C ILE A 54 2.19 -16.06 6.06
N LEU A 55 1.27 -15.32 6.67
CA LEU A 55 1.55 -14.00 7.26
C LEU A 55 2.49 -14.12 8.47
N GLU A 56 2.29 -15.10 9.32
CA GLU A 56 3.14 -15.39 10.48
C GLU A 56 4.57 -15.70 10.02
N LYS A 57 4.73 -16.61 9.07
CA LYS A 57 6.02 -17.01 8.53
C LYS A 57 6.79 -15.84 7.89
N SER A 58 6.09 -14.99 7.12
CA SER A 58 6.76 -14.09 6.18
C SER A 58 6.66 -12.59 6.53
N CYS A 59 5.77 -12.21 7.45
CA CYS A 59 5.43 -10.80 7.68
C CYS A 59 5.53 -10.39 9.15
N PHE A 60 5.15 -11.27 10.08
CA PHE A 60 4.93 -10.90 11.48
C PHE A 60 6.19 -10.43 12.18
N ASP A 61 7.38 -10.91 11.83
CA ASP A 61 8.63 -10.47 12.44
C ASP A 61 8.81 -8.95 12.39
N CYS A 62 8.45 -8.32 11.26
CA CYS A 62 8.58 -6.88 11.10
C CYS A 62 7.26 -6.12 11.25
N HIS A 63 6.12 -6.77 11.04
CA HIS A 63 4.82 -6.12 10.93
C HIS A 63 3.83 -6.47 12.05
N SER A 64 4.30 -7.06 13.15
CA SER A 64 3.45 -7.35 14.32
C SER A 64 4.22 -7.23 15.63
N SER A 65 3.52 -7.27 16.76
CA SER A 65 4.13 -7.45 18.10
C SER A 65 4.62 -8.88 18.35
N GLN A 66 4.43 -9.79 17.39
CA GLN A 66 4.72 -11.22 17.50
C GLN A 66 6.04 -11.60 16.80
N SER A 67 7.04 -10.73 16.87
CA SER A 67 8.34 -10.95 16.23
C SER A 67 9.04 -12.18 16.81
N ASN A 68 9.43 -13.12 15.94
CA ASN A 68 10.22 -14.29 16.32
C ASN A 68 11.68 -14.11 15.88
N LEU A 69 12.38 -13.23 16.58
CA LEU A 69 13.75 -12.86 16.26
C LEU A 69 14.75 -13.91 16.68
N SER A 70 15.67 -14.27 15.79
CA SER A 70 16.82 -15.13 16.06
C SER A 70 17.76 -14.48 17.07
N TRP A 71 18.62 -15.30 17.69
CA TRP A 71 19.57 -14.80 18.68
C TRP A 71 20.55 -13.76 18.12
N TYR A 72 20.95 -13.89 16.86
CA TYR A 72 21.87 -12.95 16.20
C TYR A 72 21.23 -11.59 15.87
N ASP A 73 19.90 -11.54 15.70
CA ASP A 73 19.16 -10.30 15.50
C ASP A 73 19.15 -9.40 16.76
N LYS A 74 19.55 -9.99 17.91
CA LYS A 74 19.60 -9.33 19.22
C LYS A 74 21.01 -8.87 19.61
N ILE A 75 22.00 -9.06 18.72
CA ILE A 75 23.41 -8.70 18.94
C ILE A 75 23.69 -7.30 18.35
N VAL A 76 24.26 -6.40 19.16
CA VAL A 76 24.75 -5.09 18.70
C VAL A 76 25.93 -5.28 17.74
N PRO A 77 25.95 -4.61 16.57
CA PRO A 77 25.06 -3.54 16.10
C PRO A 77 23.86 -4.02 15.25
N LEU A 78 23.67 -5.33 15.02
CA LEU A 78 22.60 -5.87 14.17
C LEU A 78 21.21 -5.54 14.73
N ASP A 79 21.04 -5.60 16.05
CA ASP A 79 19.78 -5.30 16.72
C ASP A 79 19.26 -3.89 16.39
N TYR A 80 20.16 -2.92 16.25
CA TYR A 80 19.79 -1.56 15.87
C TYR A 80 19.15 -1.50 14.46
N PHE A 81 19.74 -2.22 13.48
CA PHE A 81 19.19 -2.29 12.12
C PHE A 81 17.87 -3.06 12.09
N VAL A 82 17.80 -4.20 12.79
CA VAL A 82 16.59 -5.03 12.87
C VAL A 82 15.44 -4.27 13.51
N ASN A 83 15.67 -3.66 14.68
CA ASN A 83 14.65 -2.86 15.35
C ASN A 83 14.23 -1.62 14.53
N GLY A 84 15.16 -0.99 13.80
CA GLY A 84 14.85 0.09 12.87
C GLY A 84 13.93 -0.37 11.73
N HIS A 85 14.13 -1.57 11.17
CA HIS A 85 13.24 -2.17 10.17
C HIS A 85 11.87 -2.51 10.75
N ILE A 86 11.82 -3.09 11.97
CA ILE A 86 10.57 -3.40 12.66
C ILE A 86 9.77 -2.13 12.95
N ALA A 87 10.40 -1.09 13.46
CA ALA A 87 9.74 0.18 13.74
C ALA A 87 9.12 0.79 12.46
N LYS A 88 9.86 0.80 11.34
CA LYS A 88 9.35 1.24 10.05
C LYS A 88 8.25 0.32 9.51
N GLY A 89 8.41 -0.98 9.63
CA GLY A 89 7.43 -1.99 9.24
C GLY A 89 6.10 -1.78 9.96
N ARG A 90 6.11 -1.65 11.29
CA ARG A 90 4.91 -1.40 12.10
C ARG A 90 4.30 -0.02 11.87
N ALA A 91 5.10 0.99 11.56
CA ALA A 91 4.57 2.30 11.19
C ALA A 91 3.79 2.25 9.87
N ALA A 92 4.21 1.41 8.92
CA ALA A 92 3.55 1.22 7.64
C ALA A 92 2.34 0.27 7.74
N LEU A 93 2.51 -0.89 8.37
CA LEU A 93 1.49 -1.93 8.57
C LEU A 93 1.77 -2.66 9.87
N ASP A 94 0.79 -2.71 10.77
CA ASP A 94 0.88 -3.37 12.07
C ASP A 94 -0.28 -4.35 12.24
N PHE A 95 0.00 -5.63 12.05
CA PHE A 95 -0.98 -6.72 12.22
C PHE A 95 -1.49 -6.84 13.66
N SER A 96 -0.76 -6.34 14.66
CA SER A 96 -1.24 -6.31 16.04
C SER A 96 -2.46 -5.41 16.23
N LYS A 97 -2.69 -4.49 15.30
CA LYS A 97 -3.87 -3.61 15.26
C LYS A 97 -4.98 -4.11 14.35
N TRP A 98 -4.87 -5.34 13.85
CA TRP A 98 -5.81 -5.91 12.87
C TRP A 98 -7.27 -5.81 13.30
N ASP A 99 -7.58 -6.13 14.56
CA ASP A 99 -8.94 -6.15 15.07
C ASP A 99 -9.57 -4.75 15.15
N SER A 100 -8.76 -3.69 15.19
CA SER A 100 -9.23 -2.31 15.18
C SER A 100 -9.54 -1.78 13.78
N LEU A 101 -9.20 -2.55 12.73
CA LEU A 101 -9.41 -2.14 11.34
C LEU A 101 -10.77 -2.60 10.83
N GLU A 102 -11.44 -1.74 10.08
CA GLU A 102 -12.63 -2.09 9.32
C GLU A 102 -12.31 -3.08 8.19
N ILE A 103 -13.27 -3.96 7.83
CA ILE A 103 -13.07 -5.00 6.81
C ILE A 103 -12.51 -4.46 5.47
N PRO A 104 -13.01 -3.32 4.92
CA PRO A 104 -12.43 -2.76 3.70
C PRO A 104 -10.96 -2.35 3.84
N ALA A 105 -10.56 -1.86 5.01
CA ALA A 105 -9.17 -1.49 5.29
C ALA A 105 -8.28 -2.74 5.35
N ARG A 106 -8.74 -3.82 6.01
CA ARG A 106 -8.03 -5.12 6.08
C ARG A 106 -7.76 -5.66 4.68
N ASN A 107 -8.77 -5.69 3.81
CA ASN A 107 -8.63 -6.17 2.43
C ASN A 107 -7.64 -5.32 1.62
N ASN A 108 -7.71 -4.00 1.76
CA ASN A 108 -6.79 -3.09 1.08
C ASN A 108 -5.34 -3.28 1.53
N LEU A 109 -5.11 -3.51 2.83
CA LEU A 109 -3.77 -3.76 3.36
C LEU A 109 -3.18 -5.08 2.85
N LEU A 110 -3.97 -6.16 2.85
CA LEU A 110 -3.53 -7.44 2.29
C LEU A 110 -3.26 -7.34 0.79
N TYR A 111 -4.12 -6.66 0.04
CA TYR A 111 -3.89 -6.41 -1.38
C TYR A 111 -2.59 -5.62 -1.62
N TYR A 112 -2.37 -4.57 -0.83
CA TYR A 112 -1.15 -3.77 -0.90
C TYR A 112 0.08 -4.60 -0.55
N SER A 113 0.01 -5.42 0.51
CA SER A 113 1.09 -6.33 0.90
C SER A 113 1.43 -7.32 -0.21
N LEU A 114 0.42 -7.92 -0.85
CA LEU A 114 0.63 -8.81 -1.99
C LEU A 114 1.32 -8.10 -3.16
N ASN A 115 0.93 -6.86 -3.49
CA ASN A 115 1.61 -6.10 -4.53
C ASN A 115 3.08 -5.82 -4.19
N LYS A 116 3.40 -5.49 -2.93
CA LYS A 116 4.79 -5.31 -2.48
C LYS A 116 5.62 -6.59 -2.60
N ILE A 117 5.01 -7.75 -2.40
CA ILE A 117 5.66 -9.04 -2.63
C ILE A 117 5.91 -9.25 -4.14
N LEU A 118 4.90 -9.00 -4.98
CA LEU A 118 5.00 -9.16 -6.44
C LEU A 118 6.01 -8.19 -7.08
N GLU A 119 6.15 -6.99 -6.53
CA GLU A 119 7.13 -5.99 -6.93
C GLU A 119 8.56 -6.32 -6.43
N GLY A 120 8.72 -7.33 -5.57
CA GLY A 120 9.99 -7.72 -4.96
C GLY A 120 10.51 -6.70 -3.92
N GLU A 121 9.64 -5.82 -3.41
CA GLU A 121 9.96 -4.87 -2.35
C GLU A 121 9.86 -5.49 -0.95
N MET A 122 9.01 -6.52 -0.80
CA MET A 122 8.84 -7.28 0.44
C MET A 122 8.96 -8.79 0.19
N PRO A 123 9.54 -9.55 1.12
CA PRO A 123 10.34 -9.10 2.26
C PRO A 123 11.59 -8.33 1.83
N LEU A 124 12.15 -7.51 2.74
CA LEU A 124 13.39 -6.79 2.46
C LEU A 124 14.52 -7.74 2.04
N LYS A 125 15.33 -7.36 1.05
CA LYS A 125 16.44 -8.22 0.56
C LYS A 125 17.43 -8.59 1.66
N SER A 126 17.72 -7.65 2.58
CA SER A 126 18.58 -7.90 3.74
C SER A 126 17.98 -8.95 4.68
N TYR A 127 16.68 -8.93 4.92
CA TYR A 127 15.99 -9.94 5.71
C TYR A 127 16.00 -11.30 5.00
N SER A 128 15.60 -11.35 3.74
CA SER A 128 15.55 -12.59 2.95
C SER A 128 16.91 -13.26 2.75
N TYR A 129 18.00 -12.50 2.81
CA TYR A 129 19.35 -13.05 2.73
C TYR A 129 19.71 -13.91 3.95
N ILE A 130 19.22 -13.51 5.12
CA ILE A 130 19.52 -14.20 6.41
C ILE A 130 18.40 -15.21 6.73
N HIS A 131 17.13 -14.86 6.42
CA HIS A 131 15.94 -15.64 6.74
C HIS A 131 15.26 -16.15 5.45
N GLY A 132 16.03 -16.82 4.59
CA GLY A 132 15.57 -17.27 3.26
C GLY A 132 14.31 -18.16 3.30
N ASP A 133 14.18 -18.98 4.35
CA ASP A 133 13.02 -19.89 4.54
C ASP A 133 11.72 -19.14 4.86
N ASN A 134 11.81 -17.88 5.31
CA ASN A 134 10.66 -17.04 5.62
C ASN A 134 10.12 -16.27 4.39
N LYS A 135 10.78 -16.38 3.25
CA LYS A 135 10.28 -15.74 2.02
C LYS A 135 9.00 -16.45 1.53
N PRO A 136 7.94 -15.69 1.13
CA PRO A 136 6.76 -16.27 0.52
C PRO A 136 7.14 -17.05 -0.75
N THR A 137 6.66 -18.28 -0.86
CA THR A 137 6.81 -19.10 -2.07
C THR A 137 5.81 -18.66 -3.14
N GLU A 138 5.97 -19.11 -4.37
CA GLU A 138 4.98 -18.89 -5.44
C GLU A 138 3.62 -19.47 -5.07
N ASN A 139 3.58 -20.60 -4.36
CA ASN A 139 2.34 -21.18 -3.85
C ASN A 139 1.69 -20.28 -2.79
N ASP A 140 2.46 -19.72 -1.84
CA ASP A 140 1.95 -18.78 -0.84
C ASP A 140 1.33 -17.54 -1.52
N ILE A 141 1.99 -17.02 -2.57
CA ILE A 141 1.49 -15.90 -3.36
C ILE A 141 0.18 -16.26 -4.08
N ALA A 142 0.10 -17.46 -4.68
CA ALA A 142 -1.12 -17.94 -5.33
C ALA A 142 -2.29 -18.08 -4.35
N ILE A 143 -2.02 -18.60 -3.15
CA ILE A 143 -3.00 -18.73 -2.06
C ILE A 143 -3.51 -17.37 -1.61
N LEU A 144 -2.62 -16.41 -1.34
CA LEU A 144 -2.99 -15.03 -0.96
C LEU A 144 -3.83 -14.35 -2.06
N LYS A 145 -3.45 -14.53 -3.33
CA LYS A 145 -4.17 -13.97 -4.47
C LYS A 145 -5.57 -14.59 -4.59
N ARG A 146 -5.69 -15.92 -4.47
CA ARG A 146 -6.97 -16.61 -4.47
C ARG A 146 -7.88 -16.11 -3.36
N TYR A 147 -7.39 -16.07 -2.12
CA TYR A 147 -8.12 -15.58 -0.97
C TYR A 147 -8.69 -14.17 -1.20
N LEU A 148 -7.89 -13.25 -1.72
CA LEU A 148 -8.35 -11.89 -2.01
C LEU A 148 -9.38 -11.84 -3.14
N THR A 149 -9.22 -12.68 -4.18
CA THR A 149 -10.15 -12.76 -5.32
C THR A 149 -11.53 -13.29 -4.89
N GLU A 150 -11.55 -14.29 -4.04
CA GLU A 150 -12.78 -14.95 -3.58
C GLU A 150 -13.62 -14.06 -2.65
N ARG A 151 -13.02 -13.07 -1.99
CA ARG A 151 -13.75 -12.14 -1.10
C ARG A 151 -14.70 -11.21 -1.86
N THR A 152 -14.41 -10.91 -3.10
CA THR A 152 -15.27 -10.09 -3.96
C THR A 152 -15.24 -10.64 -5.38
N PRO A 153 -15.92 -11.75 -5.64
CA PRO A 153 -15.93 -12.38 -6.96
C PRO A 153 -16.50 -11.42 -8.01
N ARG A 154 -15.94 -11.45 -9.20
CA ARG A 154 -16.48 -10.72 -10.34
C ARG A 154 -17.80 -11.34 -10.75
N LYS A 155 -18.78 -10.48 -11.05
CA LYS A 155 -20.01 -10.94 -11.67
C LYS A 155 -19.72 -11.41 -13.09
N ALA A 156 -20.41 -12.48 -13.51
CA ALA A 156 -20.37 -12.88 -14.91
C ALA A 156 -20.96 -11.78 -15.80
N PHE A 157 -20.46 -11.68 -17.03
CA PHE A 157 -21.05 -10.81 -18.04
C PHE A 157 -22.46 -11.33 -18.40
N ASP A 158 -23.44 -10.46 -18.31
CA ASP A 158 -24.81 -10.72 -18.71
C ASP A 158 -25.19 -9.78 -19.87
N PRO A 159 -25.32 -10.29 -21.10
CA PRO A 159 -25.68 -9.48 -22.26
C PRO A 159 -27.00 -8.71 -22.12
N ALA A 160 -27.95 -9.27 -21.36
CA ALA A 160 -29.25 -8.63 -21.16
C ALA A 160 -29.18 -7.36 -20.30
N LEU A 161 -28.21 -7.31 -19.37
CA LEU A 161 -27.99 -6.12 -18.54
C LEU A 161 -27.18 -5.02 -19.24
N ASP A 162 -26.49 -5.38 -20.35
CA ASP A 162 -25.63 -4.45 -21.09
C ASP A 162 -26.40 -3.67 -22.17
N LEU A 163 -27.53 -4.19 -22.63
CA LEU A 163 -28.41 -3.52 -23.60
C LEU A 163 -28.95 -2.18 -23.07
N ASP A 164 -29.24 -2.11 -21.75
CA ASP A 164 -29.66 -0.87 -21.09
C ASP A 164 -28.55 0.20 -21.01
N SER A 165 -27.28 -0.19 -21.03
CA SER A 165 -26.15 0.75 -20.97
C SER A 165 -25.81 1.33 -22.36
N ASN A 166 -26.10 0.60 -23.44
CA ASN A 166 -25.79 1.03 -24.81
C ASN A 166 -26.85 1.97 -25.42
N GLU A 167 -28.11 1.85 -25.01
CA GLU A 167 -29.17 2.77 -25.48
C GLU A 167 -28.96 4.22 -25.03
N ASN A 168 -28.28 4.44 -23.92
CA ASN A 168 -28.02 5.77 -23.37
C ASN A 168 -26.79 6.47 -23.95
N LEU A 169 -25.87 5.76 -24.63
CA LEU A 169 -24.68 6.37 -25.21
C LEU A 169 -24.94 7.10 -26.53
N ASN A 170 -25.98 6.71 -27.27
CA ASN A 170 -26.31 7.26 -28.59
C ASN A 170 -27.58 8.14 -28.61
N SER A 171 -28.23 8.32 -27.50
CA SER A 171 -29.41 9.17 -27.41
C SER A 171 -29.00 10.59 -27.01
N PRO A 172 -29.34 11.63 -27.81
CA PRO A 172 -29.15 13.02 -27.42
C PRO A 172 -30.26 13.43 -26.44
N LYS A 173 -30.41 12.67 -25.34
CA LYS A 173 -31.17 13.16 -24.18
C LYS A 173 -30.39 14.33 -23.63
N ALA A 174 -31.02 15.50 -23.61
CA ALA A 174 -30.49 16.66 -22.91
C ALA A 174 -29.89 16.19 -21.58
N VAL A 175 -28.58 16.39 -21.43
CA VAL A 175 -27.87 16.06 -20.19
C VAL A 175 -28.48 16.97 -19.15
N GLU A 176 -29.48 16.46 -18.42
CA GLU A 176 -30.01 17.14 -17.24
C GLU A 176 -28.78 17.42 -16.36
N LYS A 177 -28.49 18.69 -16.12
CA LYS A 177 -27.33 19.10 -15.35
C LYS A 177 -27.51 18.56 -13.94
N ILE A 178 -26.96 17.38 -13.68
CA ILE A 178 -27.01 16.76 -12.36
C ILE A 178 -26.29 17.71 -11.41
N ILE A 179 -27.03 18.29 -10.48
CA ILE A 179 -26.44 19.07 -9.38
C ILE A 179 -25.87 18.06 -8.38
N VAL A 180 -24.55 17.88 -8.43
CA VAL A 180 -23.86 16.98 -7.52
C VAL A 180 -23.62 17.69 -6.19
N ALA A 181 -24.15 17.13 -5.11
CA ALA A 181 -23.93 17.68 -3.78
C ALA A 181 -22.47 17.55 -3.35
N ALA A 182 -21.98 18.54 -2.59
CA ALA A 182 -20.65 18.49 -1.98
C ALA A 182 -20.53 17.30 -1.02
N ASN A 183 -19.31 16.79 -0.87
CA ASN A 183 -19.02 15.75 0.11
C ASN A 183 -19.13 16.29 1.54
N ALA A 184 -19.37 15.42 2.52
CA ALA A 184 -19.59 15.79 3.92
C ALA A 184 -18.43 16.58 4.56
N ASN A 185 -17.24 16.54 4.00
CA ASN A 185 -16.08 17.32 4.42
C ASN A 185 -15.91 18.65 3.68
N GLY A 186 -16.91 19.07 2.89
CA GLY A 186 -16.94 20.36 2.19
C GLY A 186 -16.17 20.38 0.86
N ILE A 187 -15.76 19.24 0.34
CA ILE A 187 -15.14 19.16 -0.98
C ILE A 187 -16.23 19.02 -2.03
N GLU A 188 -16.21 19.87 -3.04
CA GLU A 188 -17.12 19.86 -4.17
C GLU A 188 -16.69 18.83 -5.21
N TYR A 189 -17.67 18.35 -5.99
CA TYR A 189 -17.41 17.48 -7.14
C TYR A 189 -16.75 18.28 -8.27
N ILE A 190 -15.73 17.70 -8.89
CA ILE A 190 -14.95 18.34 -9.94
C ILE A 190 -15.21 17.62 -11.26
N PRO A 191 -16.23 18.03 -12.07
CA PRO A 191 -16.59 17.32 -13.29
C PRO A 191 -15.51 17.38 -14.38
N GLU A 192 -14.65 18.40 -14.34
CA GLU A 192 -13.55 18.63 -15.28
C GLU A 192 -12.48 17.52 -15.24
N TYR A 193 -12.49 16.66 -14.23
CA TYR A 193 -11.52 15.55 -14.14
C TYR A 193 -11.55 14.65 -15.40
N LYS A 194 -12.67 14.62 -16.12
CA LYS A 194 -12.83 13.82 -17.34
C LYS A 194 -11.94 14.30 -18.49
N ASP A 195 -11.56 15.58 -18.44
CA ASP A 195 -10.70 16.22 -19.44
C ASP A 195 -9.23 16.19 -19.01
N TRP A 196 -8.94 15.69 -17.79
CA TRP A 196 -7.58 15.63 -17.29
C TRP A 196 -6.80 14.48 -17.92
N LYS A 197 -5.48 14.53 -17.76
CA LYS A 197 -4.59 13.51 -18.29
C LYS A 197 -4.73 12.20 -17.55
N LEU A 198 -4.95 11.12 -18.28
CA LEU A 198 -4.87 9.76 -17.74
C LEU A 198 -3.41 9.45 -17.44
N ILE A 199 -3.11 9.09 -16.19
CA ILE A 199 -1.75 8.80 -15.71
C ILE A 199 -1.55 7.37 -15.26
N SER A 200 -2.63 6.62 -15.04
CA SER A 200 -2.55 5.21 -14.66
C SER A 200 -3.89 4.51 -14.83
N PHE A 201 -3.84 3.20 -14.98
CA PHE A 201 -5.00 2.34 -14.87
C PHE A 201 -4.66 1.10 -14.04
N SER A 202 -5.66 0.47 -13.46
CA SER A 202 -5.46 -0.79 -12.73
C SER A 202 -6.73 -1.63 -12.69
N ASP A 203 -6.55 -2.93 -12.75
CA ASP A 203 -7.58 -3.91 -12.35
C ASP A 203 -7.34 -4.31 -10.90
N ARG A 204 -8.38 -4.20 -10.09
CA ARG A 204 -8.39 -4.61 -8.69
C ARG A 204 -9.17 -5.90 -8.55
N PHE A 205 -8.49 -7.02 -8.68
CA PHE A 205 -9.08 -8.36 -8.57
C PHE A 205 -9.67 -8.62 -7.15
N ASP A 206 -9.15 -7.96 -6.11
CA ASP A 206 -9.59 -8.06 -4.72
C ASP A 206 -10.95 -7.44 -4.43
N ASN A 207 -11.40 -6.51 -5.24
CA ASN A 207 -12.70 -5.84 -5.09
C ASN A 207 -13.50 -5.72 -6.39
N ALA A 208 -13.07 -6.46 -7.41
CA ALA A 208 -13.72 -6.55 -8.71
C ALA A 208 -14.00 -5.17 -9.35
N THR A 209 -12.95 -4.29 -9.39
CA THR A 209 -13.05 -2.97 -10.02
C THR A 209 -11.93 -2.70 -10.99
N MET A 210 -12.27 -2.09 -12.13
CA MET A 210 -11.33 -1.46 -13.04
C MET A 210 -11.26 0.02 -12.76
N ARG A 211 -10.07 0.62 -12.80
CA ARG A 211 -9.83 2.01 -12.36
C ARG A 211 -9.00 2.77 -13.37
N LEU A 212 -9.38 4.00 -13.60
CA LEU A 212 -8.62 5.00 -14.33
C LEU A 212 -8.23 6.11 -13.35
N ILE A 213 -6.97 6.52 -13.39
CA ILE A 213 -6.43 7.59 -12.54
C ILE A 213 -6.08 8.77 -13.44
N TYR A 214 -6.74 9.88 -13.19
CA TYR A 214 -6.51 11.14 -13.86
C TYR A 214 -5.76 12.11 -12.98
N ALA A 215 -5.01 13.00 -13.56
CA ALA A 215 -4.27 14.05 -12.86
C ALA A 215 -4.50 15.41 -13.54
N ASN A 216 -4.67 16.45 -12.71
CA ASN A 216 -4.73 17.82 -13.22
C ASN A 216 -3.34 18.30 -13.70
N ASP A 217 -3.29 19.45 -14.36
CA ASP A 217 -2.05 19.99 -14.98
C ASP A 217 -0.92 20.17 -13.95
N ILE A 218 -1.24 20.58 -12.73
CA ILE A 218 -0.25 20.74 -11.64
C ILE A 218 0.41 19.40 -11.31
N ALA A 219 -0.39 18.36 -11.15
CA ALA A 219 0.11 17.01 -10.88
C ALA A 219 0.87 16.44 -12.09
N VAL A 220 0.39 16.65 -13.30
CA VAL A 220 1.08 16.23 -14.53
C VAL A 220 2.45 16.90 -14.64
N LYS A 221 2.53 18.20 -14.44
CA LYS A 221 3.78 18.93 -14.43
C LYS A 221 4.75 18.43 -13.37
N ALA A 222 4.25 18.13 -12.15
CA ALA A 222 5.08 17.56 -11.10
C ALA A 222 5.66 16.18 -11.48
N ILE A 223 4.90 15.34 -12.18
CA ILE A 223 5.38 14.05 -12.71
C ILE A 223 6.49 14.28 -13.75
N GLU A 224 6.28 15.21 -14.68
CA GLU A 224 7.22 15.53 -15.77
C GLU A 224 8.57 16.06 -15.23
N GLU A 225 8.50 16.81 -14.14
CA GLU A 225 9.66 17.41 -13.47
C GLU A 225 10.23 16.53 -12.34
N ASN A 226 9.67 15.33 -12.14
CA ASN A 226 10.03 14.43 -11.04
C ASN A 226 9.94 15.07 -9.65
N ARG A 227 8.99 16.01 -9.45
CA ARG A 227 8.73 16.72 -8.20
C ARG A 227 7.48 16.14 -7.51
N VAL A 228 7.58 14.88 -7.10
CA VAL A 228 6.46 14.09 -6.57
C VAL A 228 6.64 13.72 -5.09
N LYS A 229 7.67 14.25 -4.44
CA LYS A 229 7.99 13.95 -3.02
C LYS A 229 8.53 15.19 -2.30
N PRO A 230 7.68 16.00 -1.69
CA PRO A 230 6.21 15.94 -1.68
C PRO A 230 5.58 16.43 -3.00
N TRP A 231 4.32 16.06 -3.22
CA TRP A 231 3.51 16.63 -4.28
C TRP A 231 3.25 18.12 -4.01
N PRO A 232 3.23 18.99 -5.04
CA PRO A 232 2.93 20.39 -4.87
C PRO A 232 1.47 20.62 -4.47
N ASP A 233 1.22 21.65 -3.68
CA ASP A 233 -0.14 22.08 -3.38
C ASP A 233 -0.89 22.44 -4.66
N GLY A 234 -2.17 22.06 -4.72
CA GLY A 234 -3.01 22.15 -5.91
C GLY A 234 -2.91 20.93 -6.83
N ALA A 235 -2.03 19.96 -6.58
CA ALA A 235 -2.07 18.68 -7.28
C ALA A 235 -3.37 17.92 -6.95
N ILE A 236 -4.10 17.45 -7.97
CA ILE A 236 -5.35 16.71 -7.79
C ILE A 236 -5.31 15.44 -8.61
N PHE A 237 -5.70 14.34 -7.99
CA PHE A 237 -5.95 13.06 -8.63
C PHE A 237 -7.44 12.72 -8.57
N ALA A 238 -7.96 12.23 -9.69
CA ALA A 238 -9.30 11.65 -9.77
C ALA A 238 -9.17 10.17 -10.10
N LYS A 239 -9.72 9.32 -9.24
CA LYS A 239 -9.79 7.87 -9.46
C LYS A 239 -11.23 7.48 -9.81
N ALA A 240 -11.51 7.28 -11.08
CA ALA A 240 -12.78 6.76 -11.56
C ALA A 240 -12.73 5.23 -11.63
N ALA A 241 -13.76 4.57 -11.11
CA ALA A 241 -13.82 3.12 -11.01
C ALA A 241 -15.15 2.56 -11.53
N TRP A 242 -15.04 1.45 -12.23
CA TRP A 242 -16.15 0.62 -12.73
C TRP A 242 -16.06 -0.76 -12.11
N LYS A 243 -17.19 -1.44 -11.96
CA LYS A 243 -17.19 -2.87 -11.67
C LYS A 243 -16.60 -3.61 -12.85
N SER A 244 -15.74 -4.59 -12.60
CA SER A 244 -15.25 -5.49 -13.64
C SER A 244 -16.12 -6.75 -13.69
N ARG A 245 -16.34 -7.27 -14.92
CA ARG A 245 -17.09 -8.50 -15.20
C ARG A 245 -16.16 -9.51 -15.86
N SER A 246 -16.38 -10.78 -15.59
CA SER A 246 -15.69 -11.87 -16.28
C SER A 246 -16.54 -12.36 -17.45
N ASN A 247 -15.98 -12.33 -18.65
CA ASN A 247 -16.60 -12.93 -19.83
C ASN A 247 -16.40 -14.44 -19.86
N ALA A 248 -17.19 -15.12 -20.67
CA ALA A 248 -17.12 -16.59 -20.79
C ALA A 248 -15.77 -17.10 -21.33
N ASP A 249 -15.06 -16.29 -22.09
CA ASP A 249 -13.73 -16.56 -22.63
C ASP A 249 -12.57 -16.23 -21.66
N GLY A 250 -12.90 -15.83 -20.42
CA GLY A 250 -11.93 -15.43 -19.41
C GLY A 250 -11.41 -14.01 -19.53
N THR A 251 -11.83 -13.24 -20.54
CA THR A 251 -11.51 -11.82 -20.65
C THR A 251 -12.31 -10.99 -19.65
N LEU A 252 -11.88 -9.74 -19.44
CA LEU A 252 -12.57 -8.80 -18.55
C LEU A 252 -13.22 -7.69 -19.35
N SER A 253 -14.41 -7.29 -18.90
CA SER A 253 -15.11 -6.10 -19.42
C SER A 253 -15.47 -5.16 -18.27
N THR A 254 -15.68 -3.89 -18.63
CA THR A 254 -16.23 -2.89 -17.69
C THR A 254 -17.73 -3.13 -17.52
N GLY A 255 -18.19 -3.08 -16.28
CA GLY A 255 -19.59 -3.05 -15.92
C GLY A 255 -20.05 -1.65 -15.53
N GLU A 256 -20.97 -1.57 -14.59
CA GLU A 256 -21.53 -0.33 -14.09
C GLU A 256 -20.47 0.60 -13.46
N PHE A 257 -20.67 1.91 -13.62
CA PHE A 257 -19.87 2.91 -12.92
C PHE A 257 -20.05 2.74 -11.41
N PHE A 258 -18.95 2.62 -10.69
CA PHE A 258 -18.96 2.34 -9.26
C PHE A 258 -18.79 3.61 -8.42
N GLN A 259 -17.73 4.38 -8.71
CA GLN A 259 -17.42 5.59 -7.94
C GLN A 259 -16.35 6.45 -8.60
N VAL A 260 -16.29 7.70 -8.17
CA VAL A 260 -15.10 8.55 -8.36
C VAL A 260 -14.62 9.06 -7.01
N GLU A 261 -13.31 9.13 -6.86
CA GLU A 261 -12.63 9.63 -5.67
C GLU A 261 -11.65 10.71 -6.06
N PHE A 262 -11.60 11.77 -5.25
CA PHE A 262 -10.61 12.82 -5.39
C PHE A 262 -9.63 12.82 -4.23
N MET A 263 -8.39 13.12 -4.55
CA MET A 263 -7.28 13.32 -3.65
C MET A 263 -6.66 14.67 -4.00
N ILE A 264 -6.80 15.66 -3.10
CA ILE A 264 -6.48 17.07 -3.36
C ILE A 264 -5.37 17.49 -2.42
N LYS A 265 -4.20 17.86 -2.97
CA LYS A 265 -3.07 18.35 -2.17
C LYS A 265 -3.27 19.79 -1.74
N ASP A 266 -3.25 19.99 -0.43
CA ASP A 266 -3.11 21.30 0.24
C ASP A 266 -2.61 21.02 1.65
N ALA A 267 -1.31 21.22 1.84
CA ALA A 267 -0.60 20.87 3.08
C ALA A 267 -1.12 21.64 4.29
N GLN A 268 -1.61 22.87 4.11
CA GLN A 268 -2.11 23.73 5.18
C GLN A 268 -3.58 23.41 5.50
N LYS A 269 -4.43 23.38 4.49
CA LYS A 269 -5.87 23.14 4.64
C LYS A 269 -6.15 21.75 5.20
N PHE A 270 -5.40 20.75 4.76
CA PHE A 270 -5.60 19.34 5.09
C PHE A 270 -4.53 18.77 6.03
N LYS A 271 -3.88 19.60 6.84
CA LYS A 271 -2.82 19.17 7.78
C LYS A 271 -3.21 18.00 8.69
N ASN A 272 -4.49 17.89 9.05
CA ASN A 272 -5.01 16.83 9.92
C ASN A 272 -5.36 15.52 9.16
N SER A 273 -5.17 15.49 7.85
CA SER A 273 -5.45 14.35 6.97
C SER A 273 -4.31 14.09 5.99
N LEU A 274 -3.08 14.10 6.49
CA LEU A 274 -1.84 13.82 5.75
C LEU A 274 -1.50 14.88 4.69
N GLY A 275 -2.06 16.10 4.78
CA GLY A 275 -1.90 17.15 3.78
C GLY A 275 -2.75 16.97 2.54
N TRP A 276 -3.75 16.06 2.59
CA TRP A 276 -4.62 15.71 1.47
C TRP A 276 -6.11 15.82 1.84
N GLY A 277 -6.87 16.43 0.96
CA GLY A 277 -8.33 16.41 0.96
C GLY A 277 -8.84 15.13 0.28
N TRP A 278 -9.82 14.48 0.88
CA TRP A 278 -10.36 13.19 0.43
C TRP A 278 -11.84 13.32 0.16
N ALA A 279 -12.29 12.92 -1.02
CA ALA A 279 -13.68 12.97 -1.39
C ALA A 279 -14.08 11.77 -2.26
N ARG A 280 -15.32 11.31 -2.17
CA ARG A 280 -15.82 10.15 -2.91
C ARG A 280 -17.30 10.34 -3.26
N TRP A 281 -17.65 10.01 -4.49
CA TRP A 281 -19.06 9.91 -4.94
C TRP A 281 -19.31 8.54 -5.54
N ARG A 282 -20.47 7.96 -5.26
CA ARG A 282 -20.83 6.60 -5.68
C ARG A 282 -22.02 6.58 -6.64
N GLY A 283 -21.96 5.58 -7.54
CA GLY A 283 -23.01 5.28 -8.51
C GLY A 283 -23.17 6.34 -9.59
N LYS A 284 -24.02 6.06 -10.55
CA LYS A 284 -24.32 6.95 -11.68
C LYS A 284 -24.91 8.30 -11.25
N ASP A 285 -25.59 8.32 -10.12
CA ASP A 285 -26.22 9.52 -9.54
C ASP A 285 -25.23 10.38 -8.73
N LEU A 286 -23.96 9.99 -8.67
CA LEU A 286 -22.89 10.70 -7.97
C LEU A 286 -23.25 11.09 -6.52
N LYS A 287 -23.76 10.13 -5.75
CA LYS A 287 -24.12 10.37 -4.35
C LYS A 287 -22.86 10.52 -3.50
N PRO A 288 -22.72 11.61 -2.72
CA PRO A 288 -21.61 11.75 -1.78
C PRO A 288 -21.52 10.55 -0.83
N TYR A 289 -20.33 10.03 -0.60
CA TYR A 289 -20.11 8.86 0.25
C TYR A 289 -19.46 9.24 1.56
N GLY A 290 -19.99 8.65 2.63
CA GLY A 290 -19.42 8.69 3.98
C GLY A 290 -19.73 9.98 4.75
N GLY A 291 -19.78 9.83 6.08
CA GLY A 291 -19.75 10.96 6.99
C GLY A 291 -18.32 11.54 7.06
N LYS A 292 -18.20 12.79 7.48
CA LYS A 292 -16.93 13.54 7.53
C LYS A 292 -15.76 12.77 8.17
N ALA A 293 -15.97 12.22 9.36
CA ALA A 293 -14.92 11.50 10.09
C ALA A 293 -14.61 10.14 9.44
N ILE A 294 -15.62 9.38 9.04
CA ILE A 294 -15.49 8.04 8.45
C ILE A 294 -14.67 8.12 7.15
N LEU A 295 -15.04 9.02 6.24
CA LEU A 295 -14.33 9.13 4.96
C LEU A 295 -12.85 9.46 5.14
N THR A 296 -12.54 10.45 5.98
CA THR A 296 -11.16 10.84 6.23
C THR A 296 -10.36 9.70 6.86
N THR A 297 -10.96 8.99 7.82
CA THR A 297 -10.31 7.87 8.51
C THR A 297 -10.06 6.70 7.56
N GLU A 298 -11.04 6.29 6.74
CA GLU A 298 -10.87 5.23 5.74
C GLU A 298 -9.73 5.54 4.77
N CYS A 299 -9.68 6.76 4.23
CA CYS A 299 -8.67 7.17 3.27
C CYS A 299 -7.28 7.23 3.93
N THR A 300 -7.17 7.91 5.07
CA THR A 300 -5.89 8.11 5.75
C THR A 300 -5.31 6.81 6.28
N HIS A 301 -6.12 5.90 6.82
CA HIS A 301 -5.64 4.59 7.27
C HIS A 301 -5.02 3.78 6.14
N CYS A 302 -5.69 3.78 4.97
CA CYS A 302 -5.19 3.06 3.80
C CYS A 302 -3.93 3.71 3.21
N HIS A 303 -3.85 5.06 3.16
CA HIS A 303 -2.77 5.79 2.52
C HIS A 303 -1.56 6.06 3.43
N LYS A 304 -1.74 6.05 4.76
CA LYS A 304 -0.69 6.33 5.74
C LYS A 304 0.61 5.53 5.56
N PRO A 305 0.58 4.24 5.18
CA PRO A 305 1.80 3.46 4.93
C PRO A 305 2.69 4.01 3.81
N LEU A 306 2.17 4.91 2.97
CA LEU A 306 2.82 5.43 1.76
C LEU A 306 3.48 6.80 1.99
N GLN A 307 3.97 7.09 3.18
CA GLN A 307 4.60 8.36 3.50
C GLN A 307 5.76 8.72 2.54
N GLU A 308 6.52 7.73 2.10
CA GLU A 308 7.65 7.93 1.19
C GLU A 308 7.25 8.41 -0.23
N SER A 309 5.99 8.19 -0.63
CA SER A 309 5.41 8.69 -1.89
C SER A 309 4.40 9.81 -1.66
N ASP A 310 4.51 10.50 -0.52
CA ASP A 310 3.55 11.51 -0.07
C ASP A 310 2.10 10.99 -0.14
N TYR A 311 1.94 9.72 0.31
CA TYR A 311 0.66 9.02 0.45
C TYR A 311 -0.04 8.64 -0.86
N VAL A 312 0.66 8.68 -2.00
CA VAL A 312 0.10 8.32 -3.32
C VAL A 312 0.48 6.91 -3.71
N PHE A 313 -0.51 6.03 -3.99
CA PHE A 313 -0.31 4.66 -4.47
C PHE A 313 0.15 4.61 -5.93
N THR A 314 -0.32 5.56 -6.73
CA THR A 314 -0.18 5.51 -8.18
C THR A 314 1.27 5.70 -8.60
N ARG A 315 1.79 4.75 -9.39
CA ARG A 315 2.98 4.95 -10.20
C ARG A 315 2.55 5.49 -11.56
N PRO A 316 2.72 6.79 -11.83
CA PRO A 316 2.22 7.37 -13.05
C PRO A 316 3.04 6.91 -14.26
N PHE A 317 2.36 6.73 -15.39
CA PHE A 317 3.01 6.63 -16.69
C PHE A 317 2.69 7.89 -17.51
N LEU A 318 3.67 8.36 -18.26
CA LEU A 318 3.46 9.42 -19.25
C LEU A 318 3.79 8.85 -20.63
N LEU A 319 2.85 9.01 -21.57
CA LEU A 319 3.01 8.48 -22.92
C LEU A 319 4.04 9.24 -23.78
N LYS A 320 4.87 10.09 -23.18
CA LYS A 320 5.88 10.91 -23.91
C LYS A 320 6.97 10.11 -24.65
N ASN A 321 7.17 8.85 -24.29
CA ASN A 321 8.29 8.04 -24.81
C ASN A 321 7.83 6.90 -25.71
N LEU A 322 6.66 6.99 -26.32
CA LEU A 322 6.15 6.00 -27.27
C LEU A 322 6.34 6.42 -28.74
N ASN A 323 7.22 7.40 -29.01
CA ASN A 323 7.64 7.79 -30.35
C ASN A 323 9.01 7.20 -30.67
#